data_f92af4dfa0d6f52c04fe0a2df6e0d688
#
_entry.id   f92af4dfa0d6f52c04fe0a2df6e0d688
#
_cell.length_a   1.000
_cell.length_b   1.000
_cell.length_c   1.000
_cell.angle_alpha   90.00
_cell.angle_beta   90.00
_cell.angle_gamma   90.00
#
_symmetry.space_group_name_H-M   'P 1'
#
loop_
_entity.id
_entity.type
_entity.pdbx_description
1 polymer ?
#
loop_
_entity_poly.entity_id
_entity_poly.type
_entity_poly.pdbx_seq_one_letter_code
_entity_poly.pdbx_strand_id
1 'polypeptide(L)'
;MSALGRRDAVIVGGGPAGSTLARALVAAGASVAVLDKRAFPRDKTCAGWITPAVVDNLGLDLEDYRRGRVLQPIHGFLVARMGAAPVHNDHGATPVSYGIRRCEFDHYLLQRSGAELRTATAIGSLQRAGGEWIVNGTLRTPLLVGAGGHFCPVARALGADLGRAESVVGAQEFEVRLTAAQAARSPVRGDTPQLYFSPDLAGYAWVVRKGDWLNVGIGRRGPRRLAEHFDRFLADRVREGVLEREVAGARRNGHAYLLYPHAARPLLADGALLIGDAAGLAYPESGEGIRPAIESGLLAAAAIRACGGNYARERLAGYAGAIEARYGTRADRVHAAAPSGPLRQFAASLLMRTHWFTQQVVTRRWFLHEHVAPLSA
;
A
#
# COMPACT_ATOMS: atom_id res chain seq x y z
N MET A 1 34.51 -22.15 -4.95
CA MET A 1 33.24 -21.44 -5.15
C MET A 1 32.23 -22.06 -4.21
N SER A 2 31.67 -21.31 -3.25
CA SER A 2 30.61 -21.81 -2.36
C SER A 2 29.40 -22.23 -3.21
N ALA A 3 28.77 -23.36 -2.87
CA ALA A 3 27.58 -23.82 -3.58
C ALA A 3 26.46 -22.79 -3.42
N LEU A 4 25.80 -22.45 -4.54
CA LEU A 4 24.63 -21.53 -4.51
C LEU A 4 23.50 -22.17 -3.69
N GLY A 5 22.98 -21.44 -2.71
CA GLY A 5 21.80 -21.87 -1.97
C GLY A 5 20.59 -21.94 -2.92
N ARG A 6 19.91 -23.10 -3.01
CA ARG A 6 18.71 -23.24 -3.86
C ARG A 6 17.45 -23.06 -3.02
N ARG A 7 16.47 -22.31 -3.55
CA ARG A 7 15.12 -22.13 -2.97
C ARG A 7 14.08 -22.32 -4.08
N ASP A 8 12.91 -22.82 -3.71
CA ASP A 8 11.79 -22.98 -4.65
C ASP A 8 11.26 -21.63 -5.11
N ALA A 9 11.28 -20.63 -4.23
CA ALA A 9 10.98 -19.25 -4.59
C ALA A 9 11.89 -18.26 -3.88
N VAL A 10 12.29 -17.19 -4.59
CA VAL A 10 12.94 -16.01 -4.00
C VAL A 10 12.04 -14.80 -4.20
N ILE A 11 11.70 -14.13 -3.08
CA ILE A 11 10.82 -12.96 -3.06
C ILE A 11 11.66 -11.74 -2.70
N VAL A 12 11.62 -10.71 -3.54
CA VAL A 12 12.33 -9.44 -3.36
C VAL A 12 11.37 -8.39 -2.83
N GLY A 13 11.46 -8.13 -1.53
CA GLY A 13 10.62 -7.20 -0.78
C GLY A 13 9.80 -7.88 0.31
N GLY A 14 10.06 -7.53 1.58
CA GLY A 14 9.41 -8.05 2.79
C GLY A 14 8.20 -7.22 3.26
N GLY A 15 7.58 -6.42 2.36
CA GLY A 15 6.32 -5.71 2.65
C GLY A 15 5.10 -6.62 2.62
N PRO A 16 3.86 -6.07 2.78
CA PRO A 16 2.64 -6.87 2.88
C PRO A 16 2.44 -7.88 1.74
N ALA A 17 2.77 -7.52 0.49
CA ALA A 17 2.67 -8.43 -0.65
C ALA A 17 3.60 -9.63 -0.52
N GLY A 18 4.91 -9.37 -0.31
CA GLY A 18 5.92 -10.41 -0.23
C GLY A 18 5.75 -11.31 0.99
N SER A 19 5.43 -10.73 2.15
CA SER A 19 5.19 -11.49 3.38
C SER A 19 3.95 -12.40 3.27
N THR A 20 2.88 -11.92 2.63
CA THR A 20 1.66 -12.70 2.40
C THR A 20 1.92 -13.88 1.46
N LEU A 21 2.59 -13.61 0.32
CA LEU A 21 2.96 -14.67 -0.61
C LEU A 21 3.91 -15.69 0.04
N ALA A 22 4.94 -15.21 0.75
CA ALA A 22 5.90 -16.08 1.43
C ALA A 22 5.19 -17.03 2.39
N ARG A 23 4.29 -16.52 3.23
CA ARG A 23 3.50 -17.32 4.17
C ARG A 23 2.69 -18.40 3.45
N ALA A 24 2.00 -18.03 2.36
CA ALA A 24 1.17 -18.97 1.61
C ALA A 24 1.99 -20.08 0.94
N LEU A 25 3.18 -19.76 0.41
CA LEU A 25 4.07 -20.74 -0.20
C LEU A 25 4.75 -21.64 0.83
N VAL A 26 5.19 -21.10 1.97
CA VAL A 26 5.78 -21.89 3.06
C VAL A 26 4.73 -22.84 3.65
N ALA A 27 3.50 -22.38 3.85
CA ALA A 27 2.39 -23.24 4.30
C ALA A 27 2.08 -24.37 3.32
N ALA A 28 2.40 -24.19 2.02
CA ALA A 28 2.29 -25.22 0.98
C ALA A 28 3.57 -26.10 0.87
N GLY A 29 4.53 -25.97 1.79
CA GLY A 29 5.75 -26.79 1.85
C GLY A 29 6.91 -26.29 1.00
N ALA A 30 6.83 -25.12 0.35
CA ALA A 30 7.91 -24.57 -0.46
C ALA A 30 9.05 -23.97 0.40
N SER A 31 10.27 -24.14 -0.02
CA SER A 31 11.45 -23.44 0.52
C SER A 31 11.52 -22.02 -0.04
N VAL A 32 11.28 -21.01 0.80
CA VAL A 32 11.19 -19.61 0.36
C VAL A 32 12.24 -18.75 1.05
N ALA A 33 12.92 -17.88 0.28
CA ALA A 33 13.73 -16.80 0.84
C ALA A 33 13.11 -15.44 0.50
N VAL A 34 13.01 -14.55 1.51
CA VAL A 34 12.59 -13.15 1.34
C VAL A 34 13.79 -12.25 1.55
N LEU A 35 14.12 -11.46 0.53
CA LEU A 35 15.18 -10.45 0.57
C LEU A 35 14.57 -9.06 0.65
N ASP A 36 15.02 -8.23 1.59
CA ASP A 36 14.67 -6.80 1.63
C ASP A 36 15.92 -5.95 1.88
N LYS A 37 16.03 -4.83 1.16
CA LYS A 37 17.16 -3.89 1.30
C LYS A 37 17.22 -3.18 2.65
N ARG A 38 16.14 -3.18 3.40
CA ARG A 38 16.03 -2.55 4.72
C ARG A 38 16.07 -3.61 5.82
N ALA A 39 16.64 -3.26 6.97
CA ALA A 39 16.40 -3.98 8.21
C ALA A 39 14.96 -3.72 8.68
N PHE A 40 14.38 -4.68 9.38
CA PHE A 40 13.05 -4.58 9.99
C PHE A 40 13.17 -4.52 11.52
N PRO A 41 12.26 -3.79 12.22
CA PRO A 41 11.16 -2.97 11.67
C PRO A 41 11.66 -1.73 10.91
N ARG A 42 10.92 -1.31 9.87
CA ARG A 42 11.27 -0.16 9.05
C ARG A 42 10.05 0.74 8.79
N ASP A 43 10.29 2.04 8.71
CA ASP A 43 9.26 2.98 8.31
C ASP A 43 8.89 2.84 6.82
N LYS A 44 7.61 3.08 6.53
CA LYS A 44 7.06 3.11 5.17
C LYS A 44 5.97 4.18 5.11
N THR A 45 6.15 5.16 4.23
CA THR A 45 5.17 6.24 3.98
C THR A 45 3.79 5.66 3.67
N CYS A 46 2.80 5.96 4.52
CA CYS A 46 1.42 5.49 4.43
C CYS A 46 0.59 6.07 5.57
N ALA A 47 -0.66 6.44 5.34
CA ALA A 47 -1.59 6.84 6.41
C ALA A 47 -1.73 5.75 7.48
N GLY A 48 -1.59 4.49 7.09
CA GLY A 48 -1.52 3.35 8.00
C GLY A 48 -2.87 2.99 8.61
N TRP A 49 -3.80 2.52 7.80
CA TRP A 49 -4.96 1.77 8.27
C TRP A 49 -5.23 0.55 7.40
N ILE A 50 -5.96 -0.41 7.96
CA ILE A 50 -6.39 -1.64 7.31
C ILE A 50 -7.89 -1.81 7.48
N THR A 51 -8.56 -2.35 6.47
CA THR A 51 -9.99 -2.66 6.49
C THR A 51 -10.25 -4.06 7.06
N PRO A 52 -11.49 -4.38 7.49
CA PRO A 52 -11.87 -5.74 7.87
C PRO A 52 -11.51 -6.78 6.80
N ALA A 53 -11.67 -6.45 5.52
CA ALA A 53 -11.29 -7.35 4.42
C ALA A 53 -9.78 -7.71 4.44
N VAL A 54 -8.91 -6.83 4.90
CA VAL A 54 -7.48 -7.14 5.09
C VAL A 54 -7.29 -8.10 6.26
N VAL A 55 -8.04 -7.91 7.34
CA VAL A 55 -8.03 -8.80 8.52
C VAL A 55 -8.44 -10.22 8.09
N ASP A 56 -9.53 -10.33 7.34
CA ASP A 56 -10.06 -11.60 6.83
C ASP A 56 -9.08 -12.29 5.88
N ASN A 57 -8.56 -11.56 4.87
CA ASN A 57 -7.62 -12.09 3.89
C ASN A 57 -6.32 -12.64 4.52
N LEU A 58 -5.89 -12.07 5.65
CA LEU A 58 -4.69 -12.51 6.36
C LEU A 58 -4.96 -13.57 7.43
N GLY A 59 -6.23 -13.84 7.76
CA GLY A 59 -6.60 -14.59 8.96
C GLY A 59 -5.92 -13.96 10.18
N LEU A 60 -6.05 -12.63 10.35
CA LEU A 60 -5.35 -11.87 11.38
C LEU A 60 -6.12 -11.95 12.69
N ASP A 61 -5.48 -12.54 13.72
CA ASP A 61 -5.96 -12.41 15.09
C ASP A 61 -5.61 -11.01 15.61
N LEU A 62 -6.65 -10.17 15.78
CA LEU A 62 -6.49 -8.80 16.23
C LEU A 62 -6.04 -8.72 17.70
N GLU A 63 -6.41 -9.68 18.54
CA GLU A 63 -5.96 -9.73 19.93
C GLU A 63 -4.48 -10.09 20.04
N ASP A 64 -3.99 -11.01 19.19
CA ASP A 64 -2.56 -11.28 19.08
C ASP A 64 -1.81 -10.07 18.50
N TYR A 65 -2.36 -9.47 17.43
CA TYR A 65 -1.71 -8.32 16.81
C TYR A 65 -1.54 -7.15 17.78
N ARG A 66 -2.56 -6.81 18.56
CA ARG A 66 -2.55 -5.66 19.49
C ARG A 66 -1.57 -5.80 20.66
N ARG A 67 -1.03 -7.01 20.91
CA ARG A 67 -0.02 -7.22 21.96
C ARG A 67 1.29 -6.53 21.60
N GLY A 68 1.51 -5.34 22.19
CA GLY A 68 2.71 -4.53 21.99
C GLY A 68 2.77 -3.78 20.64
N ARG A 69 1.65 -3.69 19.90
CA ARG A 69 1.54 -2.97 18.63
C ARG A 69 0.32 -2.06 18.64
N VAL A 70 0.38 -1.02 17.85
CA VAL A 70 -0.73 -0.08 17.70
C VAL A 70 -1.83 -0.70 16.84
N LEU A 71 -3.03 -0.79 17.42
CA LEU A 71 -4.27 -1.13 16.74
C LEU A 71 -5.36 -0.18 17.20
N GLN A 72 -5.64 0.85 16.41
CA GLN A 72 -6.63 1.89 16.71
C GLN A 72 -7.94 1.62 15.96
N PRO A 73 -9.03 1.24 16.64
CA PRO A 73 -10.33 1.13 16.00
C PRO A 73 -10.78 2.46 15.39
N ILE A 74 -11.32 2.41 14.17
CA ILE A 74 -11.86 3.55 13.42
C ILE A 74 -13.36 3.33 13.25
N HIS A 75 -14.15 4.33 13.69
CA HIS A 75 -15.61 4.30 13.67
C HIS A 75 -16.20 5.35 12.74
N GLY A 76 -15.39 6.30 12.27
CA GLY A 76 -15.85 7.36 11.40
C GLY A 76 -14.72 8.02 10.63
N PHE A 77 -15.08 8.96 9.79
CA PHE A 77 -14.13 9.79 9.03
C PHE A 77 -14.60 11.23 8.99
N LEU A 78 -13.65 12.14 9.06
CA LEU A 78 -13.87 13.54 8.76
C LEU A 78 -13.37 13.79 7.33
N VAL A 79 -14.26 14.20 6.44
CA VAL A 79 -13.95 14.45 5.04
C VAL A 79 -14.17 15.92 4.72
N ALA A 80 -13.16 16.55 4.10
CA ALA A 80 -13.25 17.94 3.67
C ALA A 80 -12.59 18.12 2.30
N ARG A 81 -12.97 19.19 1.60
CA ARG A 81 -12.11 19.81 0.61
C ARG A 81 -11.26 20.87 1.32
N MET A 82 -9.98 20.97 1.01
CA MET A 82 -9.10 22.01 1.59
C MET A 82 -9.74 23.39 1.44
N GLY A 83 -9.83 24.15 2.54
CA GLY A 83 -10.49 25.45 2.60
C GLY A 83 -12.02 25.41 2.75
N ALA A 84 -12.63 24.24 2.95
CA ALA A 84 -14.06 24.09 3.22
C ALA A 84 -14.31 23.43 4.58
N ALA A 85 -15.50 23.64 5.13
CA ALA A 85 -15.91 22.99 6.35
C ALA A 85 -15.95 21.46 6.19
N PRO A 86 -15.49 20.70 7.21
CA PRO A 86 -15.48 19.25 7.15
C PRO A 86 -16.86 18.65 7.36
N VAL A 87 -17.08 17.48 6.76
CA VAL A 87 -18.26 16.63 6.98
C VAL A 87 -17.82 15.44 7.82
N HIS A 88 -18.46 15.22 8.95
CA HIS A 88 -18.23 14.07 9.80
C HIS A 88 -19.13 12.91 9.38
N ASN A 89 -18.54 11.77 9.09
CA ASN A 89 -19.22 10.53 8.72
C ASN A 89 -19.03 9.51 9.85
N ASP A 90 -20.08 9.24 10.58
CA ASP A 90 -20.13 8.20 11.60
C ASP A 90 -20.62 6.88 10.98
N HIS A 91 -19.96 5.79 11.25
CA HIS A 91 -20.28 4.45 10.79
C HIS A 91 -20.80 3.52 11.90
N GLY A 92 -21.05 4.05 13.09
CA GLY A 92 -21.63 3.34 14.23
C GLY A 92 -20.62 2.67 15.14
N ALA A 93 -21.10 1.75 15.98
CA ALA A 93 -20.31 1.16 17.06
C ALA A 93 -19.29 0.10 16.61
N THR A 94 -19.51 -0.54 15.49
CA THR A 94 -18.56 -1.54 14.95
C THR A 94 -17.43 -0.84 14.19
N PRO A 95 -16.16 -1.14 14.47
CA PRO A 95 -15.05 -0.57 13.72
C PRO A 95 -15.13 -0.92 12.23
N VAL A 96 -15.04 0.10 11.38
CA VAL A 96 -15.01 -0.06 9.90
C VAL A 96 -13.60 -0.16 9.36
N SER A 97 -12.60 0.10 10.20
CA SER A 97 -11.19 0.05 9.84
C SER A 97 -10.33 0.05 11.10
N TYR A 98 -9.03 -0.18 10.95
CA TYR A 98 -8.09 -0.17 12.07
C TYR A 98 -6.84 0.62 11.69
N GLY A 99 -6.50 1.64 12.47
CA GLY A 99 -5.24 2.36 12.35
C GLY A 99 -4.08 1.50 12.86
N ILE A 100 -3.05 1.37 12.05
CA ILE A 100 -1.83 0.60 12.34
C ILE A 100 -0.58 1.43 12.05
N ARG A 101 0.54 1.07 12.65
CA ARG A 101 1.85 1.58 12.27
C ARG A 101 2.51 0.62 11.28
N ARG A 102 2.92 1.15 10.13
CA ARG A 102 3.50 0.32 9.06
C ARG A 102 4.77 -0.41 9.46
N CYS A 103 5.63 0.20 10.29
CA CYS A 103 6.83 -0.47 10.78
C CYS A 103 6.49 -1.72 11.60
N GLU A 104 5.46 -1.66 12.44
CA GLU A 104 4.98 -2.77 13.25
C GLU A 104 4.24 -3.81 12.42
N PHE A 105 3.32 -3.37 11.55
CA PHE A 105 2.51 -4.25 10.71
C PHE A 105 3.33 -5.04 9.70
N ASP A 106 4.21 -4.36 8.96
CA ASP A 106 5.05 -5.01 7.96
C ASP A 106 5.99 -6.03 8.63
N HIS A 107 6.57 -5.68 9.80
CA HIS A 107 7.44 -6.58 10.55
C HIS A 107 6.69 -7.81 11.08
N TYR A 108 5.50 -7.60 11.64
CA TYR A 108 4.65 -8.68 12.11
C TYR A 108 4.29 -9.67 11.00
N LEU A 109 3.88 -9.19 9.83
CA LEU A 109 3.59 -10.05 8.68
C LEU A 109 4.84 -10.81 8.20
N LEU A 110 5.99 -10.14 8.16
CA LEU A 110 7.24 -10.75 7.72
C LEU A 110 7.68 -11.87 8.67
N GLN A 111 7.59 -11.68 9.99
CA GLN A 111 7.90 -12.71 10.98
C GLN A 111 6.97 -13.93 10.88
N ARG A 112 5.68 -13.70 10.60
CA ARG A 112 4.69 -14.77 10.40
C ARG A 112 4.85 -15.54 9.09
N SER A 113 5.74 -15.09 8.19
CA SER A 113 5.88 -15.72 6.87
C SER A 113 6.46 -17.14 6.93
N GLY A 114 7.27 -17.45 7.96
CA GLY A 114 7.99 -18.71 8.09
C GLY A 114 9.11 -18.91 7.06
N ALA A 115 9.37 -17.92 6.21
CA ALA A 115 10.43 -17.97 5.19
C ALA A 115 11.81 -17.66 5.77
N GLU A 116 12.87 -18.01 5.02
CA GLU A 116 14.22 -17.51 5.29
C GLU A 116 14.26 -16.00 5.05
N LEU A 117 14.61 -15.21 6.08
CA LEU A 117 14.65 -13.76 5.98
C LEU A 117 16.06 -13.24 5.80
N ARG A 118 16.30 -12.53 4.71
CA ARG A 118 17.56 -11.82 4.41
C ARG A 118 17.26 -10.31 4.33
N THR A 119 17.02 -9.71 5.48
CA THR A 119 16.84 -8.26 5.62
C THR A 119 18.19 -7.53 5.52
N ALA A 120 18.17 -6.19 5.34
CA ALA A 120 19.36 -5.39 5.05
C ALA A 120 20.17 -5.90 3.83
N THR A 121 19.52 -6.61 2.90
CA THR A 121 20.17 -7.24 1.74
C THR A 121 19.59 -6.64 0.45
N ALA A 122 20.33 -5.73 -0.16
CA ALA A 122 19.97 -5.15 -1.44
C ALA A 122 20.19 -6.16 -2.59
N ILE A 123 19.41 -6.01 -3.64
CA ILE A 123 19.63 -6.76 -4.87
C ILE A 123 20.68 -6.03 -5.70
N GLY A 124 21.87 -6.61 -5.81
CA GLY A 124 22.98 -6.10 -6.63
C GLY A 124 22.98 -6.70 -8.04
N SER A 125 22.58 -7.96 -8.18
CA SER A 125 22.53 -8.62 -9.48
C SER A 125 21.38 -9.62 -9.60
N LEU A 126 20.79 -9.68 -10.79
CA LEU A 126 19.79 -10.66 -11.21
C LEU A 126 20.25 -11.22 -12.56
N GLN A 127 20.45 -12.53 -12.63
CA GLN A 127 20.88 -13.22 -13.84
C GLN A 127 20.00 -14.43 -14.08
N ARG A 128 19.83 -14.83 -15.34
CA ARG A 128 19.13 -16.04 -15.69
C ARG A 128 20.11 -17.02 -16.34
N ALA A 129 20.21 -18.22 -15.79
CA ALA A 129 21.09 -19.27 -16.31
C ALA A 129 20.47 -20.66 -16.07
N GLY A 130 20.47 -21.50 -17.08
CA GLY A 130 19.92 -22.87 -17.00
C GLY A 130 18.43 -22.92 -16.62
N GLY A 131 17.62 -21.92 -17.06
CA GLY A 131 16.20 -21.85 -16.74
C GLY A 131 15.86 -21.31 -15.35
N GLU A 132 16.84 -21.03 -14.49
CA GLU A 132 16.67 -20.49 -13.14
C GLU A 132 17.23 -19.07 -13.01
N TRP A 133 16.73 -18.35 -12.00
CA TRP A 133 17.26 -17.05 -11.60
C TRP A 133 18.40 -17.21 -10.60
N ILE A 134 19.46 -16.44 -10.77
CA ILE A 134 20.57 -16.30 -9.82
C ILE A 134 20.49 -14.89 -9.22
N VAL A 135 20.30 -14.82 -7.91
CA VAL A 135 20.16 -13.57 -7.14
C VAL A 135 21.44 -13.33 -6.35
N ASN A 136 22.08 -12.19 -6.57
CA ASN A 136 23.32 -11.76 -5.90
C ASN A 136 24.47 -12.79 -5.99
N GLY A 137 24.47 -13.68 -6.96
CA GLY A 137 25.45 -14.75 -7.05
C GLY A 137 25.46 -15.74 -5.87
N THR A 138 24.43 -15.73 -5.02
CA THR A 138 24.37 -16.54 -3.78
C THR A 138 23.14 -17.43 -3.69
N LEU A 139 22.03 -17.05 -4.33
CA LEU A 139 20.80 -17.82 -4.36
C LEU A 139 20.42 -18.19 -5.79
N ARG A 140 19.91 -19.41 -5.95
CA ARG A 140 19.34 -19.91 -7.20
C ARG A 140 17.87 -20.29 -6.96
N THR A 141 16.99 -19.95 -7.92
CA THR A 141 15.55 -20.24 -7.80
C THR A 141 14.89 -20.40 -9.18
N PRO A 142 13.98 -21.36 -9.38
CA PRO A 142 13.14 -21.42 -10.57
C PRO A 142 12.09 -20.30 -10.62
N LEU A 143 11.75 -19.68 -9.46
CA LEU A 143 10.73 -18.63 -9.36
C LEU A 143 11.24 -17.41 -8.60
N LEU A 144 11.29 -16.26 -9.29
CA LEU A 144 11.65 -14.96 -8.73
C LEU A 144 10.42 -14.06 -8.65
N VAL A 145 10.13 -13.50 -7.48
CA VAL A 145 8.99 -12.63 -7.29
C VAL A 145 9.40 -11.21 -6.90
N GLY A 146 8.95 -10.23 -7.66
CA GLY A 146 9.15 -8.82 -7.36
C GLY A 146 8.03 -8.26 -6.47
N ALA A 147 8.34 -7.98 -5.22
CA ALA A 147 7.49 -7.36 -4.21
C ALA A 147 8.14 -6.10 -3.58
N GLY A 148 9.18 -5.55 -4.20
CA GLY A 148 10.03 -4.48 -3.67
C GLY A 148 9.44 -3.07 -3.76
N GLY A 149 8.14 -2.93 -4.01
CA GLY A 149 7.45 -1.66 -4.15
C GLY A 149 7.74 -0.97 -5.49
N HIS A 150 7.45 0.33 -5.59
CA HIS A 150 7.54 1.09 -6.84
C HIS A 150 8.91 0.95 -7.54
N PHE A 151 10.00 1.00 -6.80
CA PHE A 151 11.36 0.90 -7.31
C PHE A 151 11.92 -0.54 -7.29
N CYS A 152 11.07 -1.54 -7.46
CA CYS A 152 11.46 -2.95 -7.41
C CYS A 152 12.52 -3.29 -8.46
N PRO A 153 13.70 -3.86 -8.07
CA PRO A 153 14.72 -4.25 -9.01
C PRO A 153 14.29 -5.39 -9.94
N VAL A 154 13.38 -6.26 -9.48
CA VAL A 154 12.80 -7.31 -10.35
C VAL A 154 11.92 -6.68 -11.42
N ALA A 155 11.08 -5.67 -11.09
CA ALA A 155 10.29 -4.97 -12.08
C ALA A 155 11.20 -4.37 -13.19
N ARG A 156 12.31 -3.76 -12.79
CA ARG A 156 13.30 -3.23 -13.75
C ARG A 156 13.90 -4.34 -14.61
N ALA A 157 14.29 -5.47 -14.02
CA ALA A 157 14.84 -6.61 -14.75
C ALA A 157 13.84 -7.21 -15.75
N LEU A 158 12.54 -7.08 -15.50
CA LEU A 158 11.46 -7.49 -16.40
C LEU A 158 11.09 -6.42 -17.43
N GLY A 159 11.81 -5.29 -17.51
CA GLY A 159 11.62 -4.27 -18.53
C GLY A 159 10.70 -3.12 -18.10
N ALA A 160 10.36 -2.96 -16.82
CA ALA A 160 9.62 -1.77 -16.36
C ALA A 160 10.49 -0.52 -16.45
N ASP A 161 9.97 0.53 -17.09
CA ASP A 161 10.63 1.83 -17.21
C ASP A 161 10.30 2.72 -16.00
N LEU A 162 11.00 2.42 -14.88
CA LEU A 162 10.72 3.01 -13.59
C LEU A 162 10.91 4.55 -13.59
N GLY A 163 9.80 5.27 -13.66
CA GLY A 163 9.76 6.73 -13.46
C GLY A 163 9.86 7.58 -14.73
N ARG A 164 10.05 7.04 -15.92
CA ARG A 164 10.13 7.83 -17.17
C ARG A 164 8.79 7.98 -17.89
N ALA A 165 8.07 6.87 -18.08
CA ALA A 165 6.77 6.84 -18.78
C ALA A 165 5.57 6.67 -17.83
N GLU A 166 5.80 6.55 -16.53
CA GLU A 166 4.77 6.22 -15.55
C GLU A 166 4.14 7.47 -14.92
N SER A 167 2.80 7.52 -14.89
CA SER A 167 2.06 8.57 -14.16
C SER A 167 2.09 8.26 -12.65
N VAL A 168 3.09 8.80 -11.98
CA VAL A 168 3.39 8.52 -10.57
C VAL A 168 2.56 9.38 -9.63
N VAL A 169 2.06 8.77 -8.55
CA VAL A 169 1.60 9.48 -7.36
C VAL A 169 2.79 9.66 -6.42
N GLY A 170 3.08 10.91 -6.07
CA GLY A 170 4.02 11.23 -5.01
C GLY A 170 3.30 11.38 -3.70
N ALA A 171 3.89 10.87 -2.61
CA ALA A 171 3.40 11.06 -1.25
C ALA A 171 4.52 11.55 -0.34
N GLN A 172 4.16 12.41 0.61
CA GLN A 172 5.03 12.81 1.73
C GLN A 172 4.25 12.69 3.02
N GLU A 173 4.91 12.28 4.10
CA GLU A 173 4.32 12.17 5.43
C GLU A 173 5.37 12.31 6.52
N PHE A 174 4.87 12.49 7.74
CA PHE A 174 5.58 12.18 8.96
C PHE A 174 4.68 11.40 9.92
N GLU A 175 5.29 10.55 10.74
CA GLU A 175 4.62 9.89 11.85
C GLU A 175 5.43 10.17 13.13
N VAL A 176 4.80 10.80 14.12
CA VAL A 176 5.44 11.22 15.37
C VAL A 176 4.69 10.68 16.58
N ARG A 177 5.40 10.38 17.64
CA ARG A 177 4.79 10.07 18.92
C ARG A 177 4.52 11.37 19.67
N LEU A 178 3.27 11.60 20.02
CA LEU A 178 2.86 12.73 20.85
C LEU A 178 3.30 12.49 22.30
N THR A 179 3.75 13.52 22.97
CA THR A 179 3.89 13.50 24.44
C THR A 179 2.48 13.40 25.09
N ALA A 180 2.42 12.98 26.34
CA ALA A 180 1.14 12.90 27.05
C ALA A 180 0.38 14.26 27.06
N ALA A 181 1.12 15.36 27.19
CA ALA A 181 0.54 16.72 27.16
C ALA A 181 0.02 17.07 25.76
N GLN A 182 0.74 16.74 24.69
CA GLN A 182 0.26 16.93 23.31
C GLN A 182 -0.94 16.05 22.99
N ALA A 183 -0.90 14.79 23.41
CA ALA A 183 -2.00 13.85 23.22
C ALA A 183 -3.29 14.31 23.90
N ALA A 184 -3.19 14.88 25.10
CA ALA A 184 -4.32 15.41 25.86
C ALA A 184 -4.94 16.68 25.23
N ARG A 185 -4.12 17.53 24.59
CA ARG A 185 -4.59 18.77 23.92
C ARG A 185 -5.00 18.56 22.48
N SER A 186 -4.61 17.47 21.86
CA SER A 186 -4.87 17.24 20.43
C SER A 186 -6.35 17.09 20.14
N PRO A 187 -6.93 17.91 19.24
CA PRO A 187 -8.33 17.77 18.82
C PRO A 187 -8.53 16.59 17.86
N VAL A 188 -7.44 15.95 17.41
CA VAL A 188 -7.51 14.82 16.48
C VAL A 188 -7.90 13.56 17.23
N ARG A 189 -9.07 13.02 16.91
CA ARG A 189 -9.58 11.77 17.49
C ARG A 189 -8.93 10.57 16.83
N GLY A 190 -8.62 9.51 17.62
CA GLY A 190 -8.05 8.27 17.08
C GLY A 190 -9.05 7.46 16.28
N ASP A 191 -10.31 7.52 16.63
CA ASP A 191 -11.40 6.79 15.97
C ASP A 191 -11.93 7.44 14.68
N THR A 192 -11.44 8.65 14.34
CA THR A 192 -11.95 9.47 13.24
C THR A 192 -10.82 10.10 12.44
N PRO A 193 -10.16 9.35 11.51
CA PRO A 193 -9.23 9.90 10.56
C PRO A 193 -9.81 11.08 9.76
N GLN A 194 -8.95 12.04 9.44
CA GLN A 194 -9.33 13.24 8.70
C GLN A 194 -8.73 13.20 7.29
N LEU A 195 -9.56 13.44 6.28
CA LEU A 195 -9.21 13.42 4.86
C LEU A 195 -9.52 14.76 4.22
N TYR A 196 -8.54 15.38 3.59
CA TYR A 196 -8.62 16.71 2.99
C TYR A 196 -8.27 16.66 1.51
N PHE A 197 -9.27 16.69 0.64
CA PHE A 197 -9.08 16.67 -0.80
C PHE A 197 -8.54 18.00 -1.33
N SER A 198 -7.57 17.95 -2.24
CA SER A 198 -7.04 19.15 -2.88
C SER A 198 -8.09 19.83 -3.77
N PRO A 199 -8.04 21.16 -3.95
CA PRO A 199 -9.03 21.90 -4.74
C PRO A 199 -9.14 21.44 -6.20
N ASP A 200 -8.05 20.97 -6.78
CA ASP A 200 -7.97 20.41 -8.12
C ASP A 200 -8.30 18.90 -8.21
N LEU A 201 -8.63 18.27 -7.09
CA LEU A 201 -8.91 16.84 -6.96
C LEU A 201 -7.77 15.93 -7.46
N ALA A 202 -6.56 16.45 -7.59
CA ALA A 202 -5.39 15.66 -8.00
C ALA A 202 -4.81 14.81 -6.86
N GLY A 203 -5.33 14.96 -5.64
CA GLY A 203 -4.90 14.20 -4.47
C GLY A 203 -5.60 14.65 -3.20
N TYR A 204 -5.12 14.14 -2.07
CA TYR A 204 -5.64 14.49 -0.75
C TYR A 204 -4.53 14.43 0.30
N ALA A 205 -4.75 15.13 1.41
CA ALA A 205 -3.95 15.05 2.62
C ALA A 205 -4.74 14.34 3.73
N TRP A 206 -4.04 13.83 4.71
CA TRP A 206 -4.64 13.13 5.84
C TRP A 206 -4.01 13.55 7.17
N VAL A 207 -4.81 13.44 8.23
CA VAL A 207 -4.39 13.53 9.62
C VAL A 207 -4.98 12.34 10.35
N VAL A 208 -4.15 11.40 10.80
CA VAL A 208 -4.56 10.14 11.41
C VAL A 208 -3.88 9.96 12.76
N ARG A 209 -4.65 9.87 13.82
CA ARG A 209 -4.15 9.54 15.14
C ARG A 209 -4.34 8.05 15.43
N LYS A 210 -3.30 7.42 16.01
CA LYS A 210 -3.25 6.00 16.34
C LYS A 210 -2.68 5.85 17.75
N GLY A 211 -3.54 5.85 18.76
CA GLY A 211 -3.14 5.99 20.15
C GLY A 211 -2.36 7.29 20.37
N ASP A 212 -1.09 7.16 20.79
CA ASP A 212 -0.17 8.31 20.98
C ASP A 212 0.55 8.75 19.70
N TRP A 213 0.33 8.09 18.57
CA TRP A 213 0.99 8.41 17.31
C TRP A 213 0.10 9.26 16.42
N LEU A 214 0.69 10.28 15.83
CA LEU A 214 0.05 11.14 14.83
C LEU A 214 0.78 11.01 13.50
N ASN A 215 0.05 10.58 12.48
CA ASN A 215 0.51 10.48 11.10
C ASN A 215 -0.17 11.54 10.26
N VAL A 216 0.63 12.39 9.62
CA VAL A 216 0.14 13.48 8.76
C VAL A 216 0.85 13.38 7.41
N GLY A 217 0.08 13.45 6.33
CA GLY A 217 0.67 13.34 5.01
C GLY A 217 -0.20 13.87 3.90
N ILE A 218 0.37 13.84 2.70
CA ILE A 218 -0.28 14.23 1.45
C ILE A 218 0.15 13.29 0.33
N GLY A 219 -0.80 12.92 -0.52
CA GLY A 219 -0.56 12.18 -1.77
C GLY A 219 -1.21 12.87 -2.95
N ARG A 220 -0.49 13.01 -4.09
CA ARG A 220 -1.11 13.54 -5.30
C ARG A 220 -0.47 13.04 -6.59
N ARG A 221 -1.27 12.99 -7.63
CA ARG A 221 -0.81 12.79 -9.01
C ARG A 221 -0.05 14.02 -9.48
N GLY A 222 0.99 13.83 -10.31
CA GLY A 222 1.84 14.92 -10.75
C GLY A 222 2.58 15.57 -9.58
N PRO A 223 3.57 14.90 -8.99
CA PRO A 223 4.18 15.27 -7.70
C PRO A 223 5.03 16.57 -7.76
N ARG A 224 4.98 17.31 -8.86
CA ARG A 224 5.63 18.63 -8.94
C ARG A 224 5.10 19.51 -7.81
N ARG A 225 6.04 20.17 -7.09
CA ARG A 225 5.73 21.05 -5.96
C ARG A 225 4.97 20.36 -4.80
N LEU A 226 5.13 19.04 -4.64
CA LEU A 226 4.45 18.28 -3.57
C LEU A 226 4.77 18.87 -2.18
N ALA A 227 6.03 19.23 -1.94
CA ALA A 227 6.47 19.83 -0.69
C ALA A 227 5.71 21.13 -0.39
N GLU A 228 5.56 22.03 -1.38
CA GLU A 228 4.83 23.30 -1.21
C GLU A 228 3.33 23.08 -0.93
N HIS A 229 2.72 22.08 -1.55
CA HIS A 229 1.33 21.70 -1.24
C HIS A 229 1.22 21.19 0.21
N PHE A 230 2.20 20.42 0.65
CA PHE A 230 2.23 19.91 2.01
C PHE A 230 2.49 21.01 3.04
N ASP A 231 3.45 21.91 2.78
CA ASP A 231 3.73 23.07 3.64
C ASP A 231 2.49 23.95 3.85
N ARG A 232 1.76 24.21 2.77
CA ARG A 232 0.53 25.00 2.82
C ARG A 232 -0.55 24.30 3.64
N PHE A 233 -0.73 22.99 3.42
CA PHE A 233 -1.66 22.18 4.20
C PHE A 233 -1.32 22.22 5.69
N LEU A 234 -0.06 22.03 6.05
CA LEU A 234 0.38 22.05 7.45
C LEU A 234 0.19 23.43 8.09
N ALA A 235 0.51 24.50 7.38
CA ALA A 235 0.27 25.87 7.86
C ALA A 235 -1.21 26.12 8.13
N ASP A 236 -2.10 25.63 7.29
CA ASP A 236 -3.55 25.73 7.50
C ASP A 236 -3.99 24.94 8.75
N ARG A 237 -3.50 23.71 8.92
CA ARG A 237 -3.83 22.88 10.12
C ARG A 237 -3.32 23.51 11.41
N VAL A 238 -2.14 24.14 11.39
CA VAL A 238 -1.63 24.90 12.56
C VAL A 238 -2.48 26.11 12.85
N ARG A 239 -2.86 26.90 11.85
CA ARG A 239 -3.72 28.08 11.99
C ARG A 239 -5.10 27.73 12.54
N GLU A 240 -5.65 26.59 12.16
CA GLU A 240 -6.94 26.06 12.63
C GLU A 240 -6.85 25.35 13.99
N GLY A 241 -5.66 25.27 14.59
CA GLY A 241 -5.45 24.60 15.89
C GLY A 241 -5.54 23.07 15.84
N VAL A 242 -5.54 22.46 14.65
CA VAL A 242 -5.55 21.00 14.48
C VAL A 242 -4.19 20.38 14.79
N LEU A 243 -3.11 21.08 14.45
CA LEU A 243 -1.73 20.66 14.69
C LEU A 243 -0.98 21.70 15.51
N GLU A 244 -0.16 21.27 16.45
CA GLU A 244 0.85 22.12 17.09
C GLU A 244 2.00 22.40 16.08
N ARG A 245 2.59 23.59 16.15
CA ARG A 245 3.68 24.02 15.24
C ARG A 245 4.89 23.08 15.29
N GLU A 246 5.25 22.62 16.48
CA GLU A 246 6.36 21.68 16.69
C GLU A 246 6.12 20.36 15.97
N VAL A 247 4.89 19.83 16.06
CA VAL A 247 4.48 18.60 15.38
C VAL A 247 4.51 18.77 13.87
N ALA A 248 4.04 19.89 13.34
CA ALA A 248 4.05 20.21 11.92
C ALA A 248 5.47 20.37 11.34
N GLY A 249 6.48 20.66 12.17
CA GLY A 249 7.89 20.75 11.81
C GLY A 249 8.65 19.42 11.73
N ALA A 250 7.99 18.28 11.96
CA ALA A 250 8.62 16.98 11.99
C ALA A 250 9.25 16.58 10.66
N ARG A 251 10.30 15.73 10.72
CA ARG A 251 11.00 15.21 9.54
C ARG A 251 10.06 14.39 8.67
N ARG A 252 10.04 14.66 7.39
CA ARG A 252 9.19 14.03 6.39
C ARG A 252 9.89 12.90 5.65
N ASN A 253 9.14 11.86 5.38
CA ASN A 253 9.51 10.76 4.50
C ASN A 253 8.73 10.88 3.18
N GLY A 254 9.33 10.45 2.08
CA GLY A 254 8.69 10.45 0.76
C GLY A 254 8.53 9.06 0.19
N HIS A 255 7.52 8.89 -0.64
CA HIS A 255 7.26 7.67 -1.39
C HIS A 255 6.64 7.98 -2.75
N ALA A 256 6.80 7.04 -3.69
CA ALA A 256 6.14 7.06 -4.98
C ALA A 256 5.46 5.72 -5.24
N TYR A 257 4.30 5.74 -5.90
CA TYR A 257 3.57 4.54 -6.29
C TYR A 257 2.75 4.78 -7.55
N LEU A 258 2.25 3.70 -8.16
CA LEU A 258 1.42 3.73 -9.34
C LEU A 258 0.00 3.34 -8.99
N LEU A 259 -0.95 4.07 -9.53
CA LEU A 259 -2.34 3.67 -9.56
C LEU A 259 -2.53 2.60 -10.65
N TYR A 260 -3.36 1.60 -10.37
CA TYR A 260 -3.55 0.44 -11.25
C TYR A 260 -3.81 0.77 -12.71
N PRO A 261 -4.66 1.75 -13.09
CA PRO A 261 -4.91 2.08 -14.50
C PRO A 261 -3.68 2.62 -15.24
N HIS A 262 -2.76 3.25 -14.51
CA HIS A 262 -1.62 3.95 -15.08
C HIS A 262 -0.31 3.15 -15.04
N ALA A 263 -0.36 1.90 -14.59
CA ALA A 263 0.82 1.05 -14.47
C ALA A 263 1.04 0.26 -15.77
N ALA A 264 2.05 0.64 -16.54
CA ALA A 264 2.46 -0.06 -17.77
C ALA A 264 3.55 -1.12 -17.48
N ARG A 265 3.39 -1.90 -16.41
CA ARG A 265 4.41 -2.89 -16.00
C ARG A 265 4.05 -4.30 -16.45
N PRO A 266 5.03 -5.09 -16.94
CA PRO A 266 4.81 -6.50 -17.20
C PRO A 266 4.54 -7.23 -15.87
N LEU A 267 3.42 -7.96 -15.78
CA LEU A 267 3.11 -8.74 -14.58
C LEU A 267 3.91 -10.04 -14.49
N LEU A 268 4.33 -10.59 -15.64
CA LEU A 268 4.87 -11.95 -15.80
C LEU A 268 6.04 -11.97 -16.75
N ALA A 269 6.98 -12.88 -16.47
CA ALA A 269 8.00 -13.39 -17.36
C ALA A 269 8.24 -14.88 -17.05
N ASP A 270 9.08 -15.56 -17.84
CA ASP A 270 9.49 -16.92 -17.52
C ASP A 270 10.18 -17.00 -16.16
N GLY A 271 9.62 -17.80 -15.25
CA GLY A 271 10.12 -17.95 -13.90
C GLY A 271 10.05 -16.66 -13.06
N ALA A 272 9.23 -15.68 -13.44
CA ALA A 272 9.10 -14.46 -12.63
C ALA A 272 7.72 -13.82 -12.71
N LEU A 273 7.32 -13.12 -11.60
CA LEU A 273 6.11 -12.30 -11.53
C LEU A 273 6.28 -11.10 -10.58
N LEU A 274 5.39 -10.11 -10.73
CA LEU A 274 5.33 -8.90 -9.89
C LEU A 274 4.03 -8.86 -9.08
N ILE A 275 4.14 -8.42 -7.81
CA ILE A 275 3.01 -8.26 -6.89
C ILE A 275 3.04 -6.90 -6.18
N GLY A 276 1.89 -6.44 -5.68
CA GLY A 276 1.75 -5.18 -4.95
C GLY A 276 2.18 -3.94 -5.75
N ASP A 277 2.81 -2.98 -5.09
CA ASP A 277 3.29 -1.75 -5.74
C ASP A 277 4.33 -2.01 -6.85
N ALA A 278 5.02 -3.14 -6.83
CA ALA A 278 5.94 -3.52 -7.92
C ALA A 278 5.18 -3.79 -9.23
N ALA A 279 3.96 -4.27 -9.13
CA ALA A 279 3.03 -4.47 -10.24
C ALA A 279 2.14 -3.24 -10.51
N GLY A 280 2.19 -2.21 -9.63
CA GLY A 280 1.39 -1.00 -9.74
C GLY A 280 -0.10 -1.25 -9.48
N LEU A 281 -0.44 -1.84 -8.34
CA LEU A 281 -1.81 -2.28 -8.03
C LEU A 281 -2.59 -1.37 -7.08
N ALA A 282 -2.11 -0.16 -6.74
CA ALA A 282 -2.85 0.73 -5.85
C ALA A 282 -4.20 1.16 -6.48
N TYR A 283 -5.23 1.26 -5.64
CA TYR A 283 -6.56 1.69 -6.06
C TYR A 283 -6.54 3.13 -6.59
N PRO A 284 -7.22 3.42 -7.71
CA PRO A 284 -7.16 4.73 -8.37
C PRO A 284 -7.86 5.84 -7.58
N GLU A 285 -8.89 5.52 -6.80
CA GLU A 285 -9.71 6.48 -6.07
C GLU A 285 -9.03 6.96 -4.78
N SER A 286 -8.46 6.03 -4.01
CA SER A 286 -7.88 6.30 -2.68
C SER A 286 -6.36 6.27 -2.64
N GLY A 287 -5.72 5.65 -3.63
CA GLY A 287 -4.29 5.35 -3.56
C GLY A 287 -3.93 4.29 -2.52
N GLU A 288 -4.93 3.57 -1.97
CA GLU A 288 -4.67 2.47 -1.04
C GLU A 288 -3.94 1.33 -1.76
N GLY A 289 -2.86 0.86 -1.16
CA GLY A 289 -2.03 -0.21 -1.70
C GLY A 289 -1.86 -1.42 -0.78
N ILE A 290 -2.29 -1.36 0.51
CA ILE A 290 -2.10 -2.47 1.45
C ILE A 290 -2.97 -3.67 1.05
N ARG A 291 -4.27 -3.45 0.85
CA ARG A 291 -5.20 -4.51 0.44
C ARG A 291 -4.81 -5.11 -0.92
N PRO A 292 -4.58 -4.33 -1.99
CA PRO A 292 -4.10 -4.89 -3.25
C PRO A 292 -2.77 -5.64 -3.14
N ALA A 293 -1.85 -5.19 -2.28
CA ALA A 293 -0.60 -5.89 -2.05
C ALA A 293 -0.82 -7.29 -1.48
N ILE A 294 -1.67 -7.40 -0.46
CA ILE A 294 -2.02 -8.67 0.19
C ILE A 294 -2.78 -9.58 -0.79
N GLU A 295 -3.83 -9.05 -1.44
CA GLU A 295 -4.63 -9.79 -2.40
C GLU A 295 -3.79 -10.32 -3.58
N SER A 296 -2.89 -9.49 -4.13
CA SER A 296 -1.99 -9.96 -5.19
C SER A 296 -1.03 -11.05 -4.73
N GLY A 297 -0.60 -11.03 -3.47
CA GLY A 297 0.18 -12.10 -2.87
C GLY A 297 -0.58 -13.42 -2.80
N LEU A 298 -1.87 -13.38 -2.40
CA LEU A 298 -2.74 -14.56 -2.34
C LEU A 298 -3.06 -15.11 -3.74
N LEU A 299 -3.40 -14.23 -4.68
CA LEU A 299 -3.66 -14.61 -6.08
C LEU A 299 -2.42 -15.23 -6.74
N ALA A 300 -1.23 -14.65 -6.48
CA ALA A 300 0.03 -15.21 -6.94
C ALA A 300 0.28 -16.59 -6.33
N ALA A 301 0.03 -16.79 -5.03
CA ALA A 301 0.19 -18.09 -4.39
C ALA A 301 -0.71 -19.16 -5.03
N ALA A 302 -1.97 -18.84 -5.32
CA ALA A 302 -2.88 -19.76 -6.01
C ALA A 302 -2.38 -20.13 -7.42
N ALA A 303 -1.96 -19.15 -8.21
CA ALA A 303 -1.42 -19.37 -9.55
C ALA A 303 -0.11 -20.20 -9.53
N ILE A 304 0.81 -19.89 -8.62
CA ILE A 304 2.09 -20.62 -8.46
C ILE A 304 1.83 -22.09 -8.12
N ARG A 305 0.90 -22.38 -7.20
CA ARG A 305 0.52 -23.76 -6.88
C ARG A 305 -0.05 -24.50 -8.08
N ALA A 306 -0.90 -23.84 -8.88
CA ALA A 306 -1.49 -24.42 -10.09
C ALA A 306 -0.43 -24.74 -11.20
N CYS A 307 0.73 -24.08 -11.16
CA CYS A 307 1.82 -24.32 -12.12
C CYS A 307 2.54 -25.66 -11.90
N GLY A 308 2.42 -26.30 -10.72
CA GLY A 308 3.04 -27.60 -10.44
C GLY A 308 4.56 -27.63 -10.63
N GLY A 309 5.26 -26.50 -10.34
CA GLY A 309 6.72 -26.39 -10.50
C GLY A 309 7.19 -25.93 -11.89
N ASN A 310 6.30 -25.84 -12.88
CA ASN A 310 6.63 -25.28 -14.20
C ASN A 310 6.20 -23.81 -14.27
N TYR A 311 7.16 -22.91 -14.12
CA TYR A 311 6.92 -21.46 -14.06
C TYR A 311 7.17 -20.75 -15.41
N ALA A 312 6.93 -21.41 -16.53
CA ALA A 312 6.88 -20.77 -17.83
C ALA A 312 5.79 -19.66 -17.82
N ARG A 313 6.02 -18.60 -18.58
CA ARG A 313 5.12 -17.43 -18.61
C ARG A 313 3.66 -17.81 -18.89
N GLU A 314 3.44 -18.76 -19.80
CA GLU A 314 2.10 -19.25 -20.19
C GLU A 314 1.41 -19.96 -19.00
N ARG A 315 2.16 -20.68 -18.18
CA ARG A 315 1.64 -21.34 -16.98
C ARG A 315 1.30 -20.33 -15.88
N LEU A 316 2.08 -19.27 -15.76
CA LEU A 316 1.83 -18.18 -14.83
C LEU A 316 0.69 -17.23 -15.28
N ALA A 317 0.19 -17.33 -16.53
CA ALA A 317 -0.83 -16.44 -17.09
C ALA A 317 -2.12 -16.40 -16.26
N GLY A 318 -2.46 -17.48 -15.54
CA GLY A 318 -3.57 -17.51 -14.60
C GLY A 318 -3.53 -16.40 -13.54
N TYR A 319 -2.32 -15.98 -13.13
CA TYR A 319 -2.16 -14.83 -12.22
C TYR A 319 -2.62 -13.51 -12.86
N ALA A 320 -2.23 -13.24 -14.11
CA ALA A 320 -2.66 -12.03 -14.80
C ALA A 320 -4.19 -11.99 -14.98
N GLY A 321 -4.79 -13.11 -15.37
CA GLY A 321 -6.26 -13.24 -15.45
C GLY A 321 -6.95 -13.02 -14.11
N ALA A 322 -6.38 -13.52 -13.00
CA ALA A 322 -6.91 -13.29 -11.66
C ALA A 322 -6.81 -11.80 -11.23
N ILE A 323 -5.74 -11.11 -11.58
CA ILE A 323 -5.60 -9.67 -11.35
C ILE A 323 -6.66 -8.89 -12.16
N GLU A 324 -6.85 -9.21 -13.43
CA GLU A 324 -7.87 -8.56 -14.27
C GLU A 324 -9.29 -8.85 -13.77
N ALA A 325 -9.58 -10.06 -13.39
CA ALA A 325 -10.88 -10.42 -12.79
C ALA A 325 -11.15 -9.64 -11.48
N ARG A 326 -10.10 -9.39 -10.68
CA ARG A 326 -10.21 -8.67 -9.40
C ARG A 326 -10.31 -7.17 -9.53
N TYR A 327 -9.52 -6.56 -10.42
CA TYR A 327 -9.37 -5.10 -10.52
C TYR A 327 -9.96 -4.52 -11.81
N GLY A 328 -10.47 -5.34 -12.72
CA GLY A 328 -10.90 -4.96 -14.07
C GLY A 328 -9.70 -4.84 -15.02
N THR A 329 -9.97 -4.62 -16.31
CA THR A 329 -8.88 -4.37 -17.26
C THR A 329 -8.31 -2.96 -17.02
N ARG A 330 -7.02 -2.77 -17.26
CA ARG A 330 -6.38 -1.44 -17.13
C ARG A 330 -6.97 -0.43 -18.09
N ALA A 331 -7.30 -0.85 -19.32
CA ALA A 331 -7.90 0.01 -20.35
C ALA A 331 -9.25 0.59 -19.92
N ASP A 332 -10.15 -0.24 -19.37
CA ASP A 332 -11.46 0.21 -18.90
C ASP A 332 -11.34 1.23 -17.76
N ARG A 333 -10.34 1.03 -16.87
CA ARG A 333 -10.09 1.90 -15.73
C ARG A 333 -9.46 3.24 -16.11
N VAL A 334 -8.70 3.32 -17.21
CA VAL A 334 -8.14 4.60 -17.72
C VAL A 334 -9.28 5.53 -18.15
N HIS A 335 -10.29 5.01 -18.85
CA HIS A 335 -11.44 5.80 -19.30
C HIS A 335 -12.28 6.33 -18.13
N ALA A 336 -12.38 5.58 -17.03
CA ALA A 336 -13.08 6.03 -15.84
C ALA A 336 -12.32 7.14 -15.06
N ALA A 337 -11.01 7.24 -15.24
CA ALA A 337 -10.13 8.21 -14.58
C ALA A 337 -9.87 9.48 -15.40
N ALA A 338 -10.69 9.79 -16.41
CA ALA A 338 -10.53 10.93 -17.29
C ALA A 338 -10.41 12.27 -16.53
N PRO A 339 -9.60 13.24 -17.03
CA PRO A 339 -9.35 14.50 -16.35
C PRO A 339 -10.65 15.28 -16.13
N SER A 340 -10.78 15.84 -14.93
CA SER A 340 -11.93 16.63 -14.51
C SER A 340 -11.89 18.01 -15.16
N GLY A 341 -12.84 18.31 -16.04
CA GLY A 341 -13.07 19.70 -16.49
C GLY A 341 -13.60 20.60 -15.36
N PRO A 342 -13.60 21.93 -15.53
CA PRO A 342 -14.02 22.89 -14.50
C PRO A 342 -15.41 22.62 -13.94
N LEU A 343 -16.37 22.20 -14.77
CA LEU A 343 -17.72 21.84 -14.35
C LEU A 343 -17.75 20.61 -13.42
N ARG A 344 -16.93 19.60 -13.70
CA ARG A 344 -16.83 18.41 -12.84
C ARG A 344 -16.17 18.75 -11.50
N GLN A 345 -15.16 19.61 -11.49
CA GLN A 345 -14.54 20.11 -10.25
C GLN A 345 -15.53 20.89 -9.40
N PHE A 346 -16.36 21.72 -10.04
CA PHE A 346 -17.40 22.47 -9.35
C PHE A 346 -18.47 21.52 -8.77
N ALA A 347 -18.99 20.59 -9.56
CA ALA A 347 -19.96 19.58 -9.11
C ALA A 347 -19.41 18.73 -7.96
N ALA A 348 -18.17 18.22 -8.10
CA ALA A 348 -17.50 17.48 -7.04
C ALA A 348 -17.33 18.32 -5.76
N SER A 349 -17.03 19.63 -5.91
CA SER A 349 -16.93 20.56 -4.78
C SER A 349 -18.25 20.73 -4.01
N LEU A 350 -19.38 20.69 -4.70
CA LEU A 350 -20.71 20.73 -4.06
C LEU A 350 -21.03 19.40 -3.39
N LEU A 351 -20.80 18.28 -4.08
CA LEU A 351 -21.05 16.93 -3.58
C LEU A 351 -20.23 16.63 -2.33
N MET A 352 -18.98 17.05 -2.27
CA MET A 352 -18.07 16.89 -1.12
C MET A 352 -18.56 17.64 0.15
N ARG A 353 -19.56 18.50 0.05
CA ARG A 353 -20.20 19.17 1.20
C ARG A 353 -21.40 18.39 1.72
N THR A 354 -21.83 17.34 1.04
CA THR A 354 -22.99 16.55 1.43
C THR A 354 -22.58 15.32 2.21
N HIS A 355 -23.29 15.02 3.29
CA HIS A 355 -23.08 13.85 4.12
C HIS A 355 -23.22 12.55 3.29
N TRP A 356 -24.27 12.48 2.44
CA TRP A 356 -24.50 11.32 1.60
C TRP A 356 -23.29 10.98 0.70
N PHE A 357 -22.76 11.95 -0.02
CA PHE A 357 -21.64 11.71 -0.94
C PHE A 357 -20.35 11.34 -0.19
N THR A 358 -20.03 12.07 0.89
CA THR A 358 -18.82 11.79 1.68
C THR A 358 -18.90 10.43 2.36
N GLN A 359 -20.08 10.01 2.83
CA GLN A 359 -20.28 8.72 3.47
C GLN A 359 -20.34 7.57 2.44
N GLN A 360 -21.23 7.64 1.44
CA GLN A 360 -21.47 6.50 0.55
C GLN A 360 -20.40 6.35 -0.53
N VAL A 361 -19.90 7.47 -1.06
CA VAL A 361 -18.94 7.44 -2.16
C VAL A 361 -17.51 7.54 -1.65
N VAL A 362 -17.19 8.57 -0.87
CA VAL A 362 -15.80 8.78 -0.44
C VAL A 362 -15.40 7.69 0.56
N THR A 363 -16.07 7.59 1.73
CA THR A 363 -15.60 6.65 2.75
C THR A 363 -15.93 5.20 2.40
N ARG A 364 -17.18 4.82 2.18
CA ARG A 364 -17.54 3.42 1.96
C ARG A 364 -16.98 2.84 0.66
N ARG A 365 -17.07 3.59 -0.45
CA ARG A 365 -16.66 3.06 -1.76
C ARG A 365 -15.18 3.26 -2.04
N TRP A 366 -14.61 4.47 -1.83
CA TRP A 366 -13.23 4.77 -2.23
C TRP A 366 -12.19 4.35 -1.20
N PHE A 367 -12.49 4.47 0.11
CA PHE A 367 -11.50 4.20 1.16
C PHE A 367 -11.71 2.86 1.86
N LEU A 368 -12.95 2.45 2.12
CA LEU A 368 -13.25 1.18 2.78
C LEU A 368 -13.45 0.03 1.79
N HIS A 369 -13.76 0.34 0.52
CA HIS A 369 -14.02 -0.66 -0.53
C HIS A 369 -15.03 -1.73 -0.11
N GLU A 370 -16.10 -1.33 0.61
CA GLU A 370 -17.14 -2.24 1.14
C GLU A 370 -17.87 -3.03 0.05
N HIS A 371 -17.92 -2.48 -1.17
CA HIS A 371 -18.53 -3.15 -2.34
C HIS A 371 -17.67 -4.29 -2.92
N VAL A 372 -16.44 -4.47 -2.42
CA VAL A 372 -15.51 -5.49 -2.89
C VAL A 372 -15.31 -6.50 -1.77
N ALA A 373 -15.85 -7.71 -1.92
CA ALA A 373 -15.70 -8.78 -0.93
C ALA A 373 -14.23 -9.13 -0.68
N PRO A 374 -13.85 -9.63 0.52
CA PRO A 374 -12.56 -10.28 0.72
C PRO A 374 -12.34 -11.40 -0.29
N LEU A 375 -11.08 -11.77 -0.54
CA LEU A 375 -10.82 -13.00 -1.29
C LEU A 375 -11.25 -14.18 -0.43
N SER A 376 -11.97 -15.12 -1.04
CA SER A 376 -12.25 -16.42 -0.40
C SER A 376 -10.91 -17.14 -0.17
N ALA A 377 -10.72 -17.66 1.03
CA ALA A 377 -9.53 -18.40 1.40
C ALA A 377 -9.44 -19.75 0.63
#